data_6946d33b9bb502ec910b874325b11789
#
_entry.id   6946d33b9bb502ec910b874325b11789
#
_cell.length_a   1.000
_cell.length_b   1.000
_cell.length_c   1.000
_cell.angle_alpha   90.00
_cell.angle_beta   90.00
_cell.angle_gamma   90.00
#
_symmetry.space_group_name_H-M   'P 1'
#
loop_
_entity.id
_entity.type
_entity.pdbx_description
1 polymer ?
#
loop_
_entity_poly.entity_id
_entity_poly.type
_entity_poly.pdbx_seq_one_letter_code
_entity_poly.pdbx_strand_id
1 'polypeptide(L)'
;MYRQVPTALAREMMEHVKFVRARTGRRFIARDADFTNLMLNNVVLDDAVLAGSRFGSSSLTASSFQMADLFGADFTKALIDRGNFNKADLRGASFQLARLAGARFTGADLRPGRIMSAEAKNKDEGDERATNFDDASLDGADLTQSKLDGASMVRAAMKKADLTEASLGGTNLSGAILTGANLTGARLNRATLDGADLTGAKLVQAQLRDASLRNVDLTKCDLTGADLTGAVCLRGERHLPGPINDRIKLHAEWIATDGRAGARAIFDGADLSGLDLSCLDLSGASFRGAKLEGVILRESRVMLADFTGASLNDARLAYADLSGSNFAKAQFVRAVLDRAQLGSVALRTAGGEATGRRWPATLSEADFTEASLAGSFLREANCAGARFLRANLAGTDMVGCQLDGAQFDQNARR
;
A
#
# COMPACT_ATOMS: atom_id res chain seq x y z
N MET A 1 -4.97 34.29 -19.30
CA MET A 1 -3.77 35.12 -19.59
C MET A 1 -3.08 35.41 -18.25
N TYR A 2 -1.79 35.14 -18.09
CA TYR A 2 -1.09 35.39 -16.83
C TYR A 2 -0.88 36.88 -16.63
N ARG A 3 -0.97 37.34 -15.36
CA ARG A 3 -0.57 38.68 -14.95
C ARG A 3 0.94 38.81 -14.93
N GLN A 4 1.46 39.96 -15.26
CA GLN A 4 2.88 40.28 -15.09
C GLN A 4 3.23 40.43 -13.60
N VAL A 5 4.45 40.02 -13.23
CA VAL A 5 4.96 40.20 -11.86
C VAL A 5 5.10 41.69 -11.58
N PRO A 6 4.50 42.22 -10.50
CA PRO A 6 4.69 43.63 -10.10
C PRO A 6 6.16 43.93 -9.83
N THR A 7 6.63 45.12 -10.25
CA THR A 7 8.05 45.49 -10.12
C THR A 7 8.55 45.47 -8.66
N ALA A 8 7.71 45.82 -7.71
CA ALA A 8 8.06 45.76 -6.28
C ALA A 8 8.32 44.30 -5.86
N LEU A 9 7.42 43.38 -6.24
CA LEU A 9 7.55 41.95 -5.95
C LEU A 9 8.79 41.36 -6.62
N ALA A 10 9.07 41.71 -7.87
CA ALA A 10 10.27 41.27 -8.58
C ALA A 10 11.55 41.69 -7.86
N ARG A 11 11.58 42.92 -7.31
CA ARG A 11 12.71 43.43 -6.53
C ARG A 11 12.91 42.62 -5.24
N GLU A 12 11.84 42.33 -4.52
CA GLU A 12 11.91 41.55 -3.27
C GLU A 12 12.38 40.12 -3.56
N MET A 13 11.93 39.49 -4.65
CA MET A 13 12.41 38.20 -5.08
C MET A 13 13.89 38.22 -5.47
N MET A 14 14.38 39.28 -6.10
CA MET A 14 15.82 39.46 -6.38
C MET A 14 16.66 39.57 -5.12
N GLU A 15 16.20 40.31 -4.11
CA GLU A 15 16.87 40.38 -2.81
C GLU A 15 16.90 39.02 -2.11
N HIS A 16 15.81 38.23 -2.27
CA HIS A 16 15.78 36.85 -1.77
C HIS A 16 16.78 35.95 -2.47
N VAL A 17 16.95 36.07 -3.79
CA VAL A 17 17.96 35.29 -4.51
C VAL A 17 19.37 35.59 -3.98
N LYS A 18 19.68 36.86 -3.62
CA LYS A 18 20.94 37.22 -2.95
C LYS A 18 21.06 36.55 -1.59
N PHE A 19 19.95 36.50 -0.81
CA PHE A 19 19.90 35.81 0.48
C PHE A 19 20.24 34.33 0.32
N VAL A 20 19.62 33.65 -0.63
CA VAL A 20 19.82 32.20 -0.85
C VAL A 20 21.24 31.90 -1.34
N ARG A 21 21.73 32.65 -2.34
CA ARG A 21 22.98 32.32 -3.04
C ARG A 21 24.23 32.87 -2.35
N ALA A 22 24.17 34.11 -1.86
CA ALA A 22 25.32 34.83 -1.35
C ALA A 22 25.25 35.10 0.16
N ARG A 23 24.18 34.67 0.84
CA ARG A 23 23.92 34.98 2.26
C ARG A 23 23.88 36.51 2.53
N THR A 24 23.60 37.30 1.49
CA THR A 24 23.36 38.75 1.52
C THR A 24 21.92 38.99 1.05
N GLY A 25 21.41 40.23 1.23
CA GLY A 25 20.03 40.50 0.89
C GLY A 25 19.05 40.08 1.99
N ARG A 26 17.79 39.88 1.63
CA ARG A 26 16.73 39.62 2.62
C ARG A 26 15.94 38.36 2.28
N ARG A 27 15.58 37.57 3.30
CA ARG A 27 14.68 36.47 3.18
C ARG A 27 13.30 36.94 2.71
N PHE A 28 12.70 36.28 1.72
CA PHE A 28 11.35 36.60 1.26
C PHE A 28 10.32 36.07 2.25
N ILE A 29 9.49 36.96 2.78
CA ILE A 29 8.43 36.66 3.74
C ILE A 29 7.14 37.28 3.22
N ALA A 30 6.21 36.45 2.80
CA ALA A 30 4.94 36.87 2.22
C ALA A 30 3.85 35.87 2.62
N ARG A 31 3.44 35.92 3.90
CA ARG A 31 2.35 35.08 4.41
C ARG A 31 1.02 35.56 3.85
N ASP A 32 0.11 34.63 3.56
CA ASP A 32 -1.25 34.88 3.06
C ASP A 32 -1.30 35.78 1.80
N ALA A 33 -0.18 35.88 1.08
CA ALA A 33 -0.05 36.72 -0.11
C ALA A 33 -0.73 36.10 -1.35
N ASP A 34 -1.18 36.98 -2.25
CA ASP A 34 -1.86 36.57 -3.48
C ASP A 34 -0.93 36.62 -4.71
N PHE A 35 -0.50 35.46 -5.14
CA PHE A 35 0.28 35.22 -6.36
C PHE A 35 -0.54 34.56 -7.47
N THR A 36 -1.87 34.57 -7.39
CA THR A 36 -2.74 33.92 -8.39
C THR A 36 -2.56 34.48 -9.80
N ASN A 37 -2.57 33.59 -10.79
CA ASN A 37 -2.42 33.95 -12.21
C ASN A 37 -1.11 34.70 -12.56
N LEU A 38 -0.06 34.61 -11.75
CA LEU A 38 1.23 35.23 -12.07
C LEU A 38 2.10 34.30 -12.90
N MET A 39 2.97 34.89 -13.73
CA MET A 39 4.05 34.17 -14.42
C MET A 39 5.31 34.20 -13.56
N LEU A 40 5.59 33.14 -12.84
CA LEU A 40 6.67 32.99 -11.87
C LEU A 40 7.62 31.83 -12.23
N ASN A 41 7.84 31.60 -13.53
CA ASN A 41 8.71 30.51 -13.96
C ASN A 41 10.17 30.76 -13.54
N ASN A 42 10.87 29.70 -13.16
CA ASN A 42 12.29 29.71 -12.75
C ASN A 42 12.59 30.63 -11.53
N VAL A 43 11.58 30.99 -10.71
CA VAL A 43 11.85 31.75 -9.49
C VAL A 43 12.54 30.87 -8.44
N VAL A 44 13.40 31.47 -7.64
CA VAL A 44 14.07 30.81 -6.52
C VAL A 44 13.47 31.39 -5.23
N LEU A 45 12.71 30.56 -4.53
CA LEU A 45 12.03 30.89 -3.27
C LEU A 45 12.42 29.87 -2.18
N ASP A 46 13.66 29.35 -2.27
CA ASP A 46 14.21 28.43 -1.28
C ASP A 46 14.29 29.10 0.10
N ASP A 47 13.89 28.41 1.16
CA ASP A 47 13.80 28.97 2.52
C ASP A 47 12.78 30.14 2.68
N ALA A 48 11.99 30.50 1.67
CA ALA A 48 10.99 31.56 1.80
C ALA A 48 9.89 31.21 2.81
N VAL A 49 9.23 32.25 3.37
CA VAL A 49 8.08 32.09 4.27
C VAL A 49 6.81 32.49 3.53
N LEU A 50 6.03 31.52 3.11
CA LEU A 50 4.91 31.65 2.19
C LEU A 50 3.65 30.95 2.73
N ALA A 51 3.58 30.72 4.04
CA ALA A 51 2.44 30.06 4.65
C ALA A 51 1.13 30.78 4.31
N GLY A 52 0.08 30.01 3.94
CA GLY A 52 -1.24 30.53 3.54
C GLY A 52 -1.29 31.22 2.17
N SER A 53 -0.17 31.36 1.46
CA SER A 53 -0.13 32.10 0.18
C SER A 53 -0.84 31.36 -0.95
N ARG A 54 -1.44 32.11 -1.87
CA ARG A 54 -2.21 31.61 -2.99
C ARG A 54 -1.43 31.73 -4.30
N PHE A 55 -1.15 30.60 -4.92
CA PHE A 55 -0.51 30.48 -6.24
C PHE A 55 -1.47 29.88 -7.28
N GLY A 56 -2.77 29.93 -7.03
CA GLY A 56 -3.76 29.31 -7.89
C GLY A 56 -3.64 29.77 -9.35
N SER A 57 -3.67 28.80 -10.30
CA SER A 57 -3.55 29.04 -11.73
C SER A 57 -2.30 29.82 -12.18
N SER A 58 -1.27 29.96 -11.35
CA SER A 58 -0.01 30.59 -11.72
C SER A 58 0.90 29.65 -12.51
N SER A 59 1.87 30.21 -13.24
CA SER A 59 2.92 29.46 -13.92
C SER A 59 4.20 29.51 -13.10
N LEU A 60 4.63 28.36 -12.59
CA LEU A 60 5.77 28.17 -11.68
C LEU A 60 6.73 27.09 -12.22
N THR A 61 6.72 26.88 -13.52
CA THR A 61 7.57 25.85 -14.16
C THR A 61 9.03 26.04 -13.79
N ALA A 62 9.69 24.96 -13.36
CA ALA A 62 11.09 24.93 -12.91
C ALA A 62 11.45 25.88 -11.78
N SER A 63 10.48 26.30 -10.99
CA SER A 63 10.68 27.14 -9.78
C SER A 63 11.15 26.31 -8.59
N SER A 64 11.90 26.93 -7.69
CA SER A 64 12.42 26.27 -6.50
C SER A 64 11.83 26.87 -5.22
N PHE A 65 11.35 25.97 -4.35
CA PHE A 65 10.80 26.21 -3.04
C PHE A 65 11.45 25.30 -1.99
N GLN A 66 12.71 24.93 -2.21
CA GLN A 66 13.39 24.02 -1.30
C GLN A 66 13.41 24.58 0.12
N MET A 67 13.03 23.76 1.12
CA MET A 67 12.97 24.15 2.53
C MET A 67 12.04 25.35 2.83
N ALA A 68 11.18 25.75 1.89
CA ALA A 68 10.24 26.85 2.12
C ALA A 68 9.12 26.44 3.10
N ASP A 69 8.65 27.42 3.88
CA ASP A 69 7.43 27.33 4.67
C ASP A 69 6.23 27.65 3.77
N LEU A 70 5.55 26.62 3.33
CA LEU A 70 4.37 26.66 2.46
C LEU A 70 3.14 26.05 3.14
N PHE A 71 3.13 26.09 4.47
CA PHE A 71 2.01 25.60 5.28
C PHE A 71 0.68 26.18 4.79
N GLY A 72 -0.28 25.32 4.44
CA GLY A 72 -1.60 25.74 3.97
C GLY A 72 -1.63 26.51 2.64
N ALA A 73 -0.54 26.56 1.88
CA ALA A 73 -0.48 27.27 0.60
C ALA A 73 -1.41 26.63 -0.45
N ASP A 74 -1.94 27.45 -1.37
CA ASP A 74 -2.85 27.02 -2.42
C ASP A 74 -2.20 27.12 -3.81
N PHE A 75 -1.93 25.96 -4.41
CA PHE A 75 -1.41 25.78 -5.78
C PHE A 75 -2.47 25.21 -6.74
N THR A 76 -3.75 25.33 -6.42
CA THR A 76 -4.84 24.79 -7.24
C THR A 76 -4.73 25.24 -8.70
N LYS A 77 -4.71 24.26 -9.65
CA LYS A 77 -4.56 24.49 -11.10
C LYS A 77 -3.24 25.17 -11.51
N ALA A 78 -2.24 25.25 -10.66
CA ALA A 78 -0.95 25.85 -11.02
C ALA A 78 -0.15 24.96 -11.97
N LEU A 79 0.69 25.55 -12.81
CA LEU A 79 1.64 24.86 -13.69
C LEU A 79 3.01 24.86 -13.01
N ILE A 80 3.43 23.70 -12.45
CA ILE A 80 4.64 23.59 -11.62
C ILE A 80 5.54 22.44 -12.13
N ASP A 81 5.46 22.17 -13.42
CA ASP A 81 6.29 21.12 -14.03
C ASP A 81 7.78 21.34 -13.67
N ARG A 82 8.45 20.30 -13.17
CA ARG A 82 9.84 20.35 -12.67
C ARG A 82 10.10 21.31 -11.51
N GLY A 83 9.07 21.65 -10.74
CA GLY A 83 9.20 22.41 -9.50
C GLY A 83 10.02 21.66 -8.45
N ASN A 84 10.73 22.36 -7.60
CA ASN A 84 11.51 21.78 -6.51
C ASN A 84 10.95 22.17 -5.15
N PHE A 85 10.35 21.20 -4.45
CA PHE A 85 9.79 21.34 -3.10
C PHE A 85 10.55 20.48 -2.07
N ASN A 86 11.80 20.11 -2.37
CA ASN A 86 12.56 19.25 -1.48
C ASN A 86 12.61 19.82 -0.06
N LYS A 87 12.22 19.01 0.93
CA LYS A 87 12.20 19.36 2.35
C LYS A 87 11.33 20.57 2.71
N ALA A 88 10.42 21.01 1.85
CA ALA A 88 9.46 22.07 2.16
C ALA A 88 8.41 21.61 3.18
N ASP A 89 7.91 22.54 3.99
CA ASP A 89 6.71 22.34 4.81
C ASP A 89 5.48 22.67 3.97
N LEU A 90 4.77 21.64 3.54
CA LEU A 90 3.60 21.70 2.69
C LEU A 90 2.35 21.16 3.39
N ARG A 91 2.38 21.07 4.71
CA ARG A 91 1.24 20.54 5.48
C ARG A 91 -0.02 21.34 5.20
N GLY A 92 -1.10 20.61 4.84
CA GLY A 92 -2.39 21.23 4.52
C GLY A 92 -2.42 22.05 3.23
N ALA A 93 -1.38 21.97 2.37
CA ALA A 93 -1.35 22.65 1.07
C ALA A 93 -2.31 22.00 0.07
N SER A 94 -2.76 22.78 -0.93
CA SER A 94 -3.59 22.28 -2.03
C SER A 94 -2.83 22.33 -3.35
N PHE A 95 -2.73 21.19 -4.03
CA PHE A 95 -2.25 21.02 -5.40
C PHE A 95 -3.35 20.46 -6.32
N GLN A 96 -4.62 20.65 -5.93
CA GLN A 96 -5.75 20.13 -6.69
C GLN A 96 -5.68 20.60 -8.16
N LEU A 97 -5.80 19.64 -9.11
CA LEU A 97 -5.72 19.93 -10.54
C LEU A 97 -4.39 20.57 -10.99
N ALA A 98 -3.35 20.58 -10.17
CA ALA A 98 -2.06 21.15 -10.54
C ALA A 98 -1.28 20.24 -11.51
N ARG A 99 -0.41 20.83 -12.32
CA ARG A 99 0.56 20.11 -13.15
C ARG A 99 1.92 20.13 -12.49
N LEU A 100 2.43 18.94 -12.16
CA LEU A 100 3.63 18.72 -11.37
C LEU A 100 4.55 17.68 -12.03
N ALA A 101 4.48 17.54 -13.36
CA ALA A 101 5.28 16.53 -14.05
C ALA A 101 6.78 16.74 -13.78
N GLY A 102 7.45 15.68 -13.30
CA GLY A 102 8.88 15.74 -12.92
C GLY A 102 9.20 16.67 -11.75
N ALA A 103 8.21 17.09 -10.95
CA ALA A 103 8.45 17.88 -9.74
C ALA A 103 9.14 17.02 -8.65
N ARG A 104 9.87 17.68 -7.74
CA ARG A 104 10.62 17.02 -6.68
C ARG A 104 10.09 17.42 -5.31
N PHE A 105 9.77 16.41 -4.50
CA PHE A 105 9.26 16.53 -3.13
C PHE A 105 10.08 15.70 -2.14
N THR A 106 11.34 15.39 -2.48
CA THR A 106 12.17 14.53 -1.63
C THR A 106 12.22 15.04 -0.20
N GLY A 107 11.74 14.23 0.76
CA GLY A 107 11.71 14.56 2.18
C GLY A 107 10.77 15.72 2.55
N ALA A 108 9.86 16.15 1.67
CA ALA A 108 8.85 17.17 1.97
C ALA A 108 7.83 16.68 3.02
N ASP A 109 7.30 17.58 3.82
CA ASP A 109 6.23 17.30 4.77
C ASP A 109 4.87 17.70 4.17
N LEU A 110 4.11 16.70 3.77
CA LEU A 110 2.82 16.79 3.06
C LEU A 110 1.67 16.22 3.91
N ARG A 111 1.85 16.10 5.21
CA ARG A 111 0.83 15.62 6.14
C ARG A 111 -0.32 16.63 6.27
N PRO A 112 -1.45 16.26 6.87
CA PRO A 112 -2.48 17.22 7.24
C PRO A 112 -1.92 18.36 8.10
N GLY A 113 -2.45 19.55 7.90
CA GLY A 113 -2.14 20.73 8.70
C GLY A 113 -3.38 21.30 9.36
N ARG A 114 -3.27 21.76 10.61
CA ARG A 114 -4.36 22.46 11.28
C ARG A 114 -4.32 23.93 10.89
N ILE A 115 -5.26 24.35 10.04
CA ILE A 115 -5.37 25.72 9.55
C ILE A 115 -6.29 26.49 10.49
N MET A 116 -5.76 27.55 11.10
CA MET A 116 -6.54 28.45 11.96
C MET A 116 -7.31 29.42 11.07
N SER A 117 -8.64 29.45 11.21
CA SER A 117 -9.41 30.53 10.60
C SER A 117 -9.15 31.86 11.34
N ALA A 118 -9.23 32.99 10.62
CA ALA A 118 -9.07 34.32 11.23
C ALA A 118 -10.14 34.60 12.32
N GLU A 119 -11.21 33.82 12.33
CA GLU A 119 -12.35 33.94 13.28
C GLU A 119 -12.22 32.97 14.47
N ALA A 120 -11.26 32.02 14.44
CA ALA A 120 -11.07 31.07 15.52
C ALA A 120 -10.61 31.75 16.80
N LYS A 121 -11.47 31.73 17.84
CA LYS A 121 -11.19 32.33 19.16
C LYS A 121 -10.28 31.47 20.03
N ASN A 122 -10.14 30.16 19.72
CA ASN A 122 -9.34 29.19 20.47
C ASN A 122 -8.42 28.39 19.56
N LYS A 123 -7.24 27.98 20.06
CA LYS A 123 -6.26 27.15 19.36
C LYS A 123 -6.80 25.76 18.97
N ASP A 124 -7.91 25.32 19.56
CA ASP A 124 -8.54 24.02 19.31
C ASP A 124 -9.62 24.07 18.21
N GLU A 125 -9.96 25.25 17.68
CA GLU A 125 -11.01 25.45 16.66
C GLU A 125 -10.50 25.43 15.20
N GLY A 126 -9.22 25.13 14.96
CA GLY A 126 -8.68 25.03 13.60
C GLY A 126 -9.13 23.73 12.92
N ASP A 127 -9.56 23.85 11.66
CA ASP A 127 -9.88 22.68 10.82
C ASP A 127 -8.61 21.93 10.41
N GLU A 128 -8.60 20.62 10.62
CA GLU A 128 -7.54 19.77 10.09
C GLU A 128 -7.75 19.62 8.58
N ARG A 129 -6.80 20.11 7.80
CA ARG A 129 -6.85 20.10 6.35
C ARG A 129 -5.81 19.11 5.82
N ALA A 130 -6.25 18.09 5.09
CA ALA A 130 -5.36 17.19 4.35
C ALA A 130 -4.65 17.95 3.24
N THR A 131 -3.38 17.63 3.00
CA THR A 131 -2.71 18.03 1.77
C THR A 131 -3.39 17.37 0.59
N ASN A 132 -3.74 18.14 -0.43
CA ASN A 132 -4.63 17.72 -1.50
C ASN A 132 -3.93 17.73 -2.86
N PHE A 133 -3.82 16.54 -3.52
CA PHE A 133 -3.36 16.35 -4.89
C PHE A 133 -4.44 15.75 -5.79
N ASP A 134 -5.71 15.88 -5.44
CA ASP A 134 -6.79 15.29 -6.23
C ASP A 134 -6.75 15.82 -7.67
N ASP A 135 -6.82 14.88 -8.62
CA ASP A 135 -6.76 15.17 -10.06
C ASP A 135 -5.46 15.87 -10.52
N ALA A 136 -4.42 15.89 -9.69
CA ALA A 136 -3.12 16.47 -10.07
C ALA A 136 -2.34 15.53 -11.00
N SER A 137 -1.46 16.12 -11.82
CA SER A 137 -0.53 15.38 -12.68
C SER A 137 0.88 15.40 -12.08
N LEU A 138 1.32 14.25 -11.56
CA LEU A 138 2.62 14.02 -10.91
C LEU A 138 3.47 13.00 -11.70
N ASP A 139 3.26 12.87 -13.01
CA ASP A 139 3.98 11.88 -13.82
C ASP A 139 5.49 12.12 -13.73
N GLY A 140 6.24 11.07 -13.37
CA GLY A 140 7.69 11.12 -13.16
C GLY A 140 8.15 12.01 -12.00
N ALA A 141 7.28 12.40 -11.10
CA ALA A 141 7.66 13.17 -9.91
C ALA A 141 8.49 12.33 -8.93
N ASP A 142 9.39 12.98 -8.21
CA ASP A 142 10.19 12.40 -7.14
C ASP A 142 9.56 12.75 -5.79
N LEU A 143 8.93 11.76 -5.16
CA LEU A 143 8.30 11.82 -3.83
C LEU A 143 9.08 10.98 -2.81
N THR A 144 10.35 10.68 -3.10
CA THR A 144 11.21 9.83 -2.26
C THR A 144 11.25 10.36 -0.82
N GLN A 145 11.00 9.48 0.15
CA GLN A 145 11.03 9.79 1.59
C GLN A 145 10.10 10.95 2.03
N SER A 146 9.14 11.34 1.19
CA SER A 146 8.15 12.35 1.56
C SER A 146 7.16 11.81 2.61
N LYS A 147 6.59 12.74 3.41
CA LYS A 147 5.58 12.40 4.42
C LYS A 147 4.21 12.79 3.88
N LEU A 148 3.47 11.81 3.42
CA LEU A 148 2.16 11.95 2.78
C LEU A 148 1.02 11.34 3.63
N ASP A 149 1.31 10.97 4.89
CA ASP A 149 0.30 10.34 5.75
C ASP A 149 -0.97 11.19 5.82
N GLY A 150 -2.13 10.57 5.51
CA GLY A 150 -3.43 11.24 5.51
C GLY A 150 -3.66 12.25 4.38
N ALA A 151 -2.78 12.35 3.38
CA ALA A 151 -3.00 13.20 2.21
C ALA A 151 -4.12 12.65 1.31
N SER A 152 -4.73 13.52 0.49
CA SER A 152 -5.65 13.13 -0.58
C SER A 152 -4.95 13.20 -1.94
N MET A 153 -4.98 12.08 -2.68
CA MET A 153 -4.38 11.92 -4.02
C MET A 153 -5.39 11.21 -4.95
N VAL A 154 -6.68 11.48 -4.77
CA VAL A 154 -7.76 10.84 -5.53
C VAL A 154 -7.60 11.16 -7.01
N ARG A 155 -7.57 10.13 -7.86
CA ARG A 155 -7.38 10.22 -9.32
C ARG A 155 -6.11 10.96 -9.75
N ALA A 156 -5.13 11.11 -8.89
CA ALA A 156 -3.84 11.71 -9.27
C ALA A 156 -3.13 10.84 -10.31
N ALA A 157 -2.55 11.47 -11.34
CA ALA A 157 -1.71 10.80 -12.32
C ALA A 157 -0.26 10.78 -11.83
N MET A 158 0.28 9.60 -11.53
CA MET A 158 1.61 9.38 -10.97
C MET A 158 2.38 8.31 -11.75
N LYS A 159 2.24 8.30 -13.09
CA LYS A 159 2.96 7.34 -13.93
C LYS A 159 4.47 7.49 -13.73
N LYS A 160 5.14 6.37 -13.44
CA LYS A 160 6.60 6.34 -13.22
C LYS A 160 7.09 7.30 -12.13
N ALA A 161 6.23 7.75 -11.23
CA ALA A 161 6.65 8.52 -10.06
C ALA A 161 7.50 7.65 -9.12
N ASP A 162 8.44 8.27 -8.41
CA ASP A 162 9.25 7.61 -7.40
C ASP A 162 8.73 7.96 -6.00
N LEU A 163 8.16 6.96 -5.33
CA LEU A 163 7.64 7.03 -3.95
C LEU A 163 8.47 6.13 -3.01
N THR A 164 9.74 5.86 -3.37
CA THR A 164 10.62 5.03 -2.56
C THR A 164 10.69 5.54 -1.13
N GLU A 165 10.43 4.66 -0.15
CA GLU A 165 10.44 4.96 1.29
C GLU A 165 9.47 6.10 1.72
N ALA A 166 8.53 6.50 0.88
CA ALA A 166 7.52 7.49 1.24
C ALA A 166 6.59 6.97 2.35
N SER A 167 6.16 7.88 3.25
CA SER A 167 5.14 7.59 4.25
C SER A 167 3.77 7.97 3.71
N LEU A 168 2.92 6.97 3.49
CA LEU A 168 1.60 7.06 2.86
C LEU A 168 0.50 6.48 3.78
N GLY A 169 0.73 6.45 5.09
CA GLY A 169 -0.22 5.88 6.03
C GLY A 169 -1.57 6.61 5.99
N GLY A 170 -2.67 5.88 5.77
CA GLY A 170 -4.00 6.46 5.66
C GLY A 170 -4.22 7.43 4.49
N THR A 171 -3.30 7.50 3.53
CA THR A 171 -3.44 8.31 2.31
C THR A 171 -4.58 7.79 1.44
N ASN A 172 -5.36 8.69 0.84
CA ASN A 172 -6.40 8.32 -0.13
C ASN A 172 -5.85 8.41 -1.56
N LEU A 173 -5.61 7.24 -2.17
CA LEU A 173 -5.12 7.05 -3.54
C LEU A 173 -6.20 6.46 -4.45
N SER A 174 -7.50 6.61 -4.11
CA SER A 174 -8.60 6.02 -4.88
C SER A 174 -8.56 6.49 -6.34
N GLY A 175 -8.57 5.53 -7.26
CA GLY A 175 -8.53 5.79 -8.70
C GLY A 175 -7.23 6.44 -9.20
N ALA A 176 -6.17 6.51 -8.40
CA ALA A 176 -4.88 7.05 -8.82
C ALA A 176 -4.21 6.19 -9.90
N ILE A 177 -3.46 6.81 -10.80
CA ILE A 177 -2.75 6.13 -11.88
C ILE A 177 -1.27 6.02 -11.50
N LEU A 178 -0.88 4.85 -10.98
CA LEU A 178 0.47 4.53 -10.50
C LEU A 178 1.23 3.59 -11.46
N THR A 179 0.86 3.59 -12.74
CA THR A 179 1.46 2.71 -13.75
C THR A 179 2.99 2.86 -13.78
N GLY A 180 3.72 1.79 -13.48
CA GLY A 180 5.18 1.78 -13.46
C GLY A 180 5.81 2.62 -12.34
N ALA A 181 5.06 3.07 -11.35
CA ALA A 181 5.59 3.81 -10.20
C ALA A 181 6.46 2.92 -9.31
N ASN A 182 7.43 3.53 -8.63
CA ASN A 182 8.29 2.86 -7.67
C ASN A 182 7.83 3.17 -6.24
N LEU A 183 7.27 2.17 -5.56
CA LEU A 183 6.81 2.24 -4.17
C LEU A 183 7.66 1.34 -3.26
N THR A 184 8.92 1.09 -3.64
CA THR A 184 9.83 0.25 -2.86
C THR A 184 10.00 0.78 -1.45
N GLY A 185 9.72 -0.04 -0.44
CA GLY A 185 9.80 0.33 0.98
C GLY A 185 8.77 1.37 1.45
N ALA A 186 7.81 1.77 0.59
CA ALA A 186 6.78 2.73 0.96
C ALA A 186 5.86 2.19 2.09
N ARG A 187 5.43 3.07 2.99
CA ARG A 187 4.51 2.74 4.09
C ARG A 187 3.09 3.15 3.73
N LEU A 188 2.29 2.20 3.29
CA LEU A 188 0.91 2.36 2.83
C LEU A 188 -0.12 1.78 3.82
N ASN A 189 0.26 1.63 5.10
CA ASN A 189 -0.64 1.05 6.10
C ASN A 189 -1.94 1.86 6.20
N ARG A 190 -3.10 1.18 6.11
CA ARG A 190 -4.44 1.79 6.11
C ARG A 190 -4.69 2.78 4.97
N ALA A 191 -3.86 2.81 3.93
CA ALA A 191 -4.11 3.63 2.75
C ALA A 191 -5.30 3.08 1.96
N THR A 192 -6.00 3.96 1.23
CA THR A 192 -7.08 3.59 0.32
C THR A 192 -6.57 3.69 -1.11
N LEU A 193 -6.45 2.55 -1.81
CA LEU A 193 -6.03 2.46 -3.20
C LEU A 193 -7.16 1.94 -4.11
N ASP A 194 -8.41 2.04 -3.69
CA ASP A 194 -9.55 1.47 -4.39
C ASP A 194 -9.61 1.95 -5.86
N GLY A 195 -9.60 1.00 -6.80
CA GLY A 195 -9.61 1.28 -8.23
C GLY A 195 -8.33 1.93 -8.78
N ALA A 196 -7.25 1.99 -8.02
CA ALA A 196 -5.97 2.49 -8.52
C ALA A 196 -5.36 1.57 -9.58
N ASP A 197 -4.69 2.15 -10.59
CA ASP A 197 -3.93 1.41 -11.59
C ASP A 197 -2.46 1.27 -11.17
N LEU A 198 -2.11 0.11 -10.63
CA LEU A 198 -0.75 -0.26 -10.21
C LEU A 198 0.01 -1.07 -11.27
N THR A 199 -0.44 -1.10 -12.52
CA THR A 199 0.18 -1.93 -13.58
C THR A 199 1.68 -1.63 -13.71
N GLY A 200 2.52 -2.66 -13.50
CA GLY A 200 3.98 -2.55 -13.55
C GLY A 200 4.62 -1.79 -12.39
N ALA A 201 3.86 -1.44 -11.35
CA ALA A 201 4.40 -0.79 -10.16
C ALA A 201 5.30 -1.75 -9.35
N LYS A 202 6.33 -1.18 -8.70
CA LYS A 202 7.22 -1.89 -7.79
C LYS A 202 6.78 -1.62 -6.35
N LEU A 203 6.32 -2.65 -5.67
CA LEU A 203 5.90 -2.61 -4.26
C LEU A 203 6.85 -3.44 -3.39
N VAL A 204 8.11 -3.57 -3.81
CA VAL A 204 9.13 -4.35 -3.10
C VAL A 204 9.27 -3.85 -1.67
N GLN A 205 9.08 -4.74 -0.67
CA GLN A 205 9.13 -4.42 0.76
C GLN A 205 8.13 -3.32 1.21
N ALA A 206 7.12 -3.00 0.41
CA ALA A 206 6.09 -2.05 0.80
C ALA A 206 5.22 -2.59 1.94
N GLN A 207 4.77 -1.72 2.83
CA GLN A 207 3.89 -2.04 3.95
C GLN A 207 2.47 -1.63 3.60
N LEU A 208 1.58 -2.60 3.38
CA LEU A 208 0.17 -2.39 2.98
C LEU A 208 -0.81 -2.93 4.04
N ARG A 209 -0.39 -2.98 5.32
CA ARG A 209 -1.26 -3.52 6.38
C ARG A 209 -2.57 -2.75 6.44
N ASP A 210 -3.67 -3.49 6.49
CA ASP A 210 -5.02 -2.94 6.57
C ASP A 210 -5.36 -1.95 5.43
N ALA A 211 -4.62 -1.94 4.31
CA ALA A 211 -4.90 -1.08 3.16
C ALA A 211 -6.14 -1.56 2.40
N SER A 212 -6.89 -0.62 1.82
CA SER A 212 -7.98 -0.95 0.89
C SER A 212 -7.45 -0.96 -0.55
N LEU A 213 -7.57 -2.12 -1.20
CA LEU A 213 -7.11 -2.40 -2.58
C LEU A 213 -8.27 -2.90 -3.45
N ARG A 214 -9.50 -2.44 -3.18
CA ARG A 214 -10.68 -2.89 -3.93
C ARG A 214 -10.54 -2.53 -5.40
N ASN A 215 -10.82 -3.51 -6.28
CA ASN A 215 -10.73 -3.36 -7.74
C ASN A 215 -9.31 -3.01 -8.25
N VAL A 216 -8.26 -3.37 -7.51
CA VAL A 216 -6.85 -3.24 -7.93
C VAL A 216 -6.34 -4.54 -8.52
N ASP A 217 -5.65 -4.50 -9.66
CA ASP A 217 -4.96 -5.67 -10.23
C ASP A 217 -3.49 -5.74 -9.79
N LEU A 218 -3.24 -6.50 -8.73
CA LEU A 218 -1.89 -6.73 -8.20
C LEU A 218 -1.07 -7.77 -9.00
N THR A 219 -1.68 -8.46 -9.97
CA THR A 219 -0.99 -9.53 -10.73
C THR A 219 0.18 -9.04 -11.58
N LYS A 220 0.19 -7.76 -11.90
CA LYS A 220 1.21 -7.12 -12.72
C LYS A 220 2.19 -6.28 -11.90
N CYS A 221 2.16 -6.40 -10.57
CA CYS A 221 3.02 -5.68 -9.64
C CYS A 221 4.17 -6.54 -9.15
N ASP A 222 5.30 -5.93 -8.81
CA ASP A 222 6.34 -6.60 -8.02
C ASP A 222 6.06 -6.42 -6.53
N LEU A 223 5.53 -7.45 -5.88
CA LEU A 223 5.19 -7.49 -4.46
C LEU A 223 6.27 -8.16 -3.60
N THR A 224 7.51 -8.26 -4.08
CA THR A 224 8.60 -8.95 -3.36
C THR A 224 8.77 -8.40 -1.95
N GLY A 225 8.48 -9.22 -0.93
CA GLY A 225 8.58 -8.84 0.48
C GLY A 225 7.56 -7.81 0.95
N ALA A 226 6.52 -7.53 0.16
CA ALA A 226 5.43 -6.64 0.57
C ALA A 226 4.58 -7.29 1.70
N ASP A 227 4.13 -6.46 2.64
CA ASP A 227 3.27 -6.88 3.75
C ASP A 227 1.83 -6.44 3.50
N LEU A 228 1.01 -7.38 3.07
CA LEU A 228 -0.43 -7.19 2.76
C LEU A 228 -1.33 -7.67 3.91
N THR A 229 -0.80 -7.87 5.12
CA THR A 229 -1.58 -8.35 6.27
C THR A 229 -2.80 -7.47 6.52
N GLY A 230 -4.00 -8.06 6.48
CA GLY A 230 -5.27 -7.33 6.69
C GLY A 230 -5.70 -6.44 5.51
N ALA A 231 -4.95 -6.40 4.41
CA ALA A 231 -5.37 -5.64 3.23
C ALA A 231 -6.65 -6.20 2.61
N VAL A 232 -7.54 -5.31 2.16
CA VAL A 232 -8.84 -5.68 1.57
C VAL A 232 -8.75 -5.54 0.06
N CYS A 233 -8.71 -6.68 -0.63
CA CYS A 233 -8.65 -6.74 -2.10
C CYS A 233 -9.94 -7.36 -2.64
N LEU A 234 -10.98 -6.59 -2.91
CA LEU A 234 -12.19 -7.08 -3.57
C LEU A 234 -12.10 -6.75 -5.07
N ARG A 235 -12.19 -7.75 -5.92
CA ARG A 235 -12.26 -7.57 -7.38
C ARG A 235 -13.69 -7.75 -7.84
N GLY A 236 -14.33 -6.70 -8.31
CA GLY A 236 -15.63 -6.73 -8.99
C GLY A 236 -16.75 -7.46 -8.25
N GLU A 237 -17.88 -7.67 -8.92
CA GLU A 237 -18.89 -8.60 -8.45
C GLU A 237 -18.39 -10.04 -8.67
N ARG A 238 -18.06 -10.74 -7.58
CA ARG A 238 -17.73 -12.15 -7.64
C ARG A 238 -18.98 -12.94 -7.98
N HIS A 239 -18.93 -13.67 -9.06
CA HIS A 239 -19.99 -14.63 -9.39
C HIS A 239 -19.79 -15.91 -8.58
N LEU A 240 -20.00 -15.84 -7.27
CA LEU A 240 -20.00 -17.02 -6.41
C LEU A 240 -21.42 -17.60 -6.34
N PRO A 241 -21.55 -18.94 -6.30
CA PRO A 241 -22.86 -19.56 -6.04
C PRO A 241 -23.48 -18.99 -4.77
N GLY A 242 -24.80 -18.71 -4.80
CA GLY A 242 -25.52 -18.03 -3.69
C GLY A 242 -25.19 -18.60 -2.30
N PRO A 243 -25.29 -19.93 -2.07
CA PRO A 243 -25.00 -20.52 -0.76
C PRO A 243 -23.56 -20.31 -0.28
N ILE A 244 -22.58 -20.25 -1.20
CA ILE A 244 -21.18 -20.01 -0.87
C ILE A 244 -20.99 -18.54 -0.52
N ASN A 245 -21.55 -17.64 -1.34
CA ASN A 245 -21.47 -16.17 -1.11
C ASN A 245 -22.11 -15.79 0.25
N ASP A 246 -23.24 -16.38 0.62
CA ASP A 246 -23.91 -16.10 1.89
C ASP A 246 -23.07 -16.59 3.09
N ARG A 247 -22.43 -17.75 2.99
CA ARG A 247 -21.49 -18.23 4.03
C ARG A 247 -20.30 -17.31 4.18
N ILE A 248 -19.75 -16.79 3.07
CA ILE A 248 -18.63 -15.84 3.09
C ILE A 248 -19.04 -14.52 3.75
N LYS A 249 -20.25 -14.00 3.44
CA LYS A 249 -20.78 -12.78 4.09
C LYS A 249 -20.93 -12.96 5.60
N LEU A 250 -21.54 -14.07 6.04
CA LEU A 250 -21.68 -14.37 7.47
C LEU A 250 -20.32 -14.54 8.15
N HIS A 251 -19.32 -15.11 7.45
CA HIS A 251 -17.99 -15.26 7.97
C HIS A 251 -17.26 -13.91 8.10
N ALA A 252 -17.41 -13.02 7.13
CA ALA A 252 -16.87 -11.68 7.20
C ALA A 252 -17.45 -10.89 8.40
N GLU A 253 -18.73 -11.03 8.67
CA GLU A 253 -19.38 -10.46 9.86
C GLU A 253 -18.83 -11.09 11.15
N TRP A 254 -18.62 -12.42 11.16
CA TRP A 254 -18.05 -13.14 12.29
C TRP A 254 -16.62 -12.65 12.61
N ILE A 255 -15.76 -12.46 11.59
CA ILE A 255 -14.43 -11.88 11.75
C ILE A 255 -14.50 -10.43 12.27
N ALA A 256 -15.33 -9.58 11.64
CA ALA A 256 -15.44 -8.16 11.98
C ALA A 256 -15.95 -7.92 13.42
N THR A 257 -16.66 -8.89 13.99
CA THR A 257 -17.28 -8.80 15.33
C THR A 257 -16.59 -9.66 16.38
N ASP A 258 -15.40 -10.24 16.08
CA ASP A 258 -14.73 -11.20 16.95
C ASP A 258 -15.67 -12.35 17.41
N GLY A 259 -16.47 -12.86 16.49
CA GLY A 259 -17.39 -13.98 16.72
C GLY A 259 -18.72 -13.62 17.42
N ARG A 260 -19.00 -12.34 17.67
CA ARG A 260 -20.25 -11.89 18.35
C ARG A 260 -21.47 -11.88 17.44
N ALA A 261 -21.28 -11.74 16.12
CA ALA A 261 -22.32 -11.82 15.08
C ALA A 261 -21.79 -12.59 13.87
N GLY A 262 -22.68 -12.92 12.93
CA GLY A 262 -22.34 -13.75 11.77
C GLY A 262 -22.13 -15.21 12.13
N ALA A 263 -21.39 -15.95 11.30
CA ALA A 263 -21.07 -17.34 11.52
C ALA A 263 -19.75 -17.73 10.89
N ARG A 264 -18.95 -18.56 11.57
CA ARG A 264 -17.74 -19.17 11.01
C ARG A 264 -18.08 -19.96 9.75
N ALA A 265 -17.37 -19.73 8.65
CA ALA A 265 -17.58 -20.48 7.41
C ALA A 265 -17.15 -21.95 7.56
N ILE A 266 -18.04 -22.85 7.17
CA ILE A 266 -17.80 -24.30 7.13
C ILE A 266 -18.08 -24.78 5.71
N PHE A 267 -17.02 -25.20 5.01
CA PHE A 267 -17.03 -25.73 3.64
C PHE A 267 -16.59 -27.19 3.59
N ASP A 268 -16.78 -27.94 4.69
CA ASP A 268 -16.35 -29.33 4.78
C ASP A 268 -17.03 -30.17 3.69
N GLY A 269 -16.22 -30.87 2.90
CA GLY A 269 -16.66 -31.68 1.76
C GLY A 269 -17.30 -30.89 0.61
N ALA A 270 -17.37 -29.56 0.68
CA ALA A 270 -17.96 -28.76 -0.40
C ALA A 270 -17.09 -28.76 -1.66
N ASP A 271 -17.72 -28.56 -2.82
CA ASP A 271 -17.04 -28.34 -4.09
C ASP A 271 -16.90 -26.82 -4.34
N LEU A 272 -15.66 -26.36 -4.26
CA LEU A 272 -15.24 -24.98 -4.48
C LEU A 272 -14.27 -24.88 -5.66
N SER A 273 -14.20 -25.92 -6.50
CA SER A 273 -13.24 -26.02 -7.59
C SER A 273 -13.38 -24.85 -8.56
N GLY A 274 -12.24 -24.26 -8.95
CA GLY A 274 -12.15 -23.15 -9.88
C GLY A 274 -12.72 -21.82 -9.40
N LEU A 275 -13.27 -21.73 -8.18
CA LEU A 275 -13.83 -20.48 -7.68
C LEU A 275 -12.73 -19.45 -7.37
N ASP A 276 -13.02 -18.17 -7.60
CA ASP A 276 -12.16 -17.07 -7.19
C ASP A 276 -12.52 -16.62 -5.77
N LEU A 277 -11.71 -17.06 -4.80
CA LEU A 277 -11.76 -16.68 -3.39
C LEU A 277 -10.57 -15.78 -3.01
N SER A 278 -9.91 -15.15 -3.99
CA SER A 278 -8.77 -14.26 -3.76
C SER A 278 -9.13 -13.08 -2.87
N CYS A 279 -8.18 -12.58 -2.09
CA CYS A 279 -8.33 -11.39 -1.25
C CYS A 279 -9.47 -11.49 -0.20
N LEU A 280 -9.93 -12.68 0.17
CA LEU A 280 -10.91 -12.87 1.26
C LEU A 280 -10.18 -13.09 2.58
N ASP A 281 -10.79 -12.64 3.68
CA ASP A 281 -10.45 -13.13 5.01
C ASP A 281 -11.32 -14.34 5.34
N LEU A 282 -10.71 -15.52 5.31
CA LEU A 282 -11.30 -16.81 5.63
C LEU A 282 -10.59 -17.43 6.84
N SER A 283 -9.99 -16.58 7.71
CA SER A 283 -9.26 -17.03 8.89
C SER A 283 -10.15 -17.83 9.82
N GLY A 284 -9.66 -19.00 10.23
CA GLY A 284 -10.42 -19.93 11.06
C GLY A 284 -11.53 -20.71 10.35
N ALA A 285 -11.76 -20.53 9.03
CA ALA A 285 -12.74 -21.32 8.28
C ALA A 285 -12.39 -22.81 8.25
N SER A 286 -13.38 -23.66 7.95
CA SER A 286 -13.19 -25.10 7.78
C SER A 286 -13.43 -25.52 6.34
N PHE A 287 -12.45 -26.30 5.78
CA PHE A 287 -12.43 -26.83 4.42
C PHE A 287 -12.08 -28.34 4.42
N ARG A 288 -12.40 -29.05 5.48
CA ARG A 288 -12.04 -30.47 5.65
C ARG A 288 -12.59 -31.31 4.50
N GLY A 289 -11.70 -32.02 3.81
CA GLY A 289 -12.09 -32.85 2.68
C GLY A 289 -12.77 -32.10 1.52
N ALA A 290 -12.69 -30.77 1.49
CA ALA A 290 -13.26 -29.97 0.41
C ALA A 290 -12.52 -30.18 -0.91
N LYS A 291 -13.24 -30.05 -2.04
CA LYS A 291 -12.68 -30.00 -3.38
C LYS A 291 -12.36 -28.56 -3.72
N LEU A 292 -11.08 -28.28 -3.94
CA LEU A 292 -10.53 -26.93 -4.15
C LEU A 292 -9.60 -26.94 -5.40
N GLU A 293 -9.82 -27.85 -6.34
CA GLU A 293 -9.02 -27.96 -7.56
C GLU A 293 -9.08 -26.66 -8.35
N GLY A 294 -7.91 -26.08 -8.66
CA GLY A 294 -7.81 -24.85 -9.41
C GLY A 294 -8.42 -23.61 -8.72
N VAL A 295 -8.79 -23.69 -7.44
CA VAL A 295 -9.30 -22.54 -6.69
C VAL A 295 -8.29 -21.40 -6.70
N ILE A 296 -8.76 -20.16 -6.72
CA ILE A 296 -7.92 -18.97 -6.64
C ILE A 296 -8.06 -18.38 -5.23
N LEU A 297 -7.01 -18.52 -4.42
CA LEU A 297 -6.87 -17.99 -3.05
C LEU A 297 -5.70 -17.00 -2.96
N ARG A 298 -5.33 -16.37 -4.07
CA ARG A 298 -4.23 -15.41 -4.10
C ARG A 298 -4.52 -14.24 -3.15
N GLU A 299 -3.49 -13.81 -2.41
CA GLU A 299 -3.60 -12.63 -1.55
C GLU A 299 -4.71 -12.75 -0.48
N SER A 300 -5.29 -13.96 -0.29
CA SER A 300 -6.31 -14.21 0.73
C SER A 300 -5.67 -14.40 2.09
N ARG A 301 -6.40 -14.06 3.14
CA ARG A 301 -6.04 -14.35 4.52
C ARG A 301 -6.81 -15.58 4.98
N VAL A 302 -6.09 -16.67 5.25
CA VAL A 302 -6.70 -17.98 5.57
C VAL A 302 -5.96 -18.60 6.77
N MET A 303 -5.65 -17.74 7.75
CA MET A 303 -4.91 -18.15 8.95
C MET A 303 -5.75 -19.08 9.82
N LEU A 304 -5.10 -20.03 10.49
CA LEU A 304 -5.74 -20.94 11.45
C LEU A 304 -6.93 -21.73 10.87
N ALA A 305 -7.01 -21.87 9.55
CA ALA A 305 -8.05 -22.64 8.86
C ALA A 305 -7.77 -24.14 8.85
N ASP A 306 -8.78 -24.96 8.65
CA ASP A 306 -8.64 -26.42 8.60
C ASP A 306 -8.90 -26.95 7.19
N PHE A 307 -7.84 -27.40 6.51
CA PHE A 307 -7.85 -28.02 5.19
C PHE A 307 -7.52 -29.52 5.25
N THR A 308 -7.70 -30.17 6.38
CA THR A 308 -7.39 -31.60 6.55
C THR A 308 -8.01 -32.44 5.44
N GLY A 309 -7.17 -33.11 4.65
CA GLY A 309 -7.59 -33.98 3.54
C GLY A 309 -8.23 -33.25 2.35
N ALA A 310 -8.17 -31.93 2.27
CA ALA A 310 -8.69 -31.18 1.13
C ALA A 310 -7.84 -31.40 -0.14
N SER A 311 -8.48 -31.28 -1.32
CA SER A 311 -7.80 -31.33 -2.61
C SER A 311 -7.61 -29.93 -3.17
N LEU A 312 -6.36 -29.45 -3.17
CA LEU A 312 -5.93 -28.14 -3.68
C LEU A 312 -5.05 -28.30 -4.93
N ASN A 313 -5.25 -29.36 -5.70
CA ASN A 313 -4.49 -29.58 -6.92
C ASN A 313 -4.71 -28.43 -7.90
N ASP A 314 -3.64 -27.97 -8.57
CA ASP A 314 -3.66 -26.83 -9.50
C ASP A 314 -4.15 -25.50 -8.88
N ALA A 315 -4.30 -25.41 -7.55
CA ALA A 315 -4.78 -24.22 -6.85
C ALA A 315 -3.75 -23.06 -6.94
N ARG A 316 -4.25 -21.83 -6.91
CA ARG A 316 -3.45 -20.61 -6.98
C ARG A 316 -3.49 -19.87 -5.65
N LEU A 317 -2.45 -20.03 -4.83
CA LEU A 317 -2.35 -19.48 -3.47
C LEU A 317 -1.19 -18.49 -3.32
N ALA A 318 -0.65 -17.97 -4.42
CA ALA A 318 0.46 -17.03 -4.34
C ALA A 318 0.12 -15.84 -3.44
N TYR A 319 1.05 -15.47 -2.54
CA TYR A 319 0.91 -14.40 -1.54
C TYR A 319 -0.21 -14.60 -0.50
N ALA A 320 -0.84 -15.78 -0.41
CA ALA A 320 -1.83 -16.06 0.62
C ALA A 320 -1.18 -16.17 1.99
N ASP A 321 -1.87 -15.68 3.04
CA ASP A 321 -1.49 -15.93 4.42
C ASP A 321 -2.25 -17.14 4.95
N LEU A 322 -1.55 -18.27 5.00
CA LEU A 322 -2.01 -19.59 5.43
C LEU A 322 -1.40 -19.96 6.80
N SER A 323 -0.84 -18.99 7.53
CA SER A 323 -0.10 -19.21 8.77
C SER A 323 -0.94 -19.93 9.82
N GLY A 324 -0.37 -20.94 10.47
CA GLY A 324 -1.01 -21.71 11.52
C GLY A 324 -2.15 -22.63 11.06
N SER A 325 -2.41 -22.75 9.76
CA SER A 325 -3.48 -23.60 9.23
C SER A 325 -3.10 -25.07 9.20
N ASN A 326 -4.11 -25.92 9.23
CA ASN A 326 -3.96 -27.37 9.22
C ASN A 326 -4.21 -27.94 7.81
N PHE A 327 -3.15 -28.42 7.16
CA PHE A 327 -3.16 -29.06 5.84
C PHE A 327 -2.78 -30.56 5.92
N ALA A 328 -3.00 -31.21 7.06
CA ALA A 328 -2.68 -32.62 7.19
C ALA A 328 -3.37 -33.43 6.08
N LYS A 329 -2.59 -34.22 5.33
CA LYS A 329 -3.06 -35.04 4.20
C LYS A 329 -3.70 -34.26 3.03
N ALA A 330 -3.53 -32.95 2.97
CA ALA A 330 -4.02 -32.16 1.84
C ALA A 330 -3.18 -32.40 0.58
N GLN A 331 -3.79 -32.23 -0.60
CA GLN A 331 -3.14 -32.41 -1.89
C GLN A 331 -2.92 -31.08 -2.58
N PHE A 332 -1.67 -30.75 -2.90
CA PHE A 332 -1.25 -29.53 -3.58
C PHE A 332 -0.52 -29.82 -4.90
N VAL A 333 -0.86 -30.93 -5.54
CA VAL A 333 -0.17 -31.33 -6.79
C VAL A 333 -0.31 -30.22 -7.84
N ARG A 334 0.83 -29.70 -8.34
CA ARG A 334 0.93 -28.57 -9.29
C ARG A 334 0.33 -27.24 -8.78
N ALA A 335 0.06 -27.11 -7.49
CA ALA A 335 -0.40 -25.85 -6.93
C ALA A 335 0.70 -24.77 -6.96
N VAL A 336 0.30 -23.49 -7.01
CA VAL A 336 1.20 -22.34 -6.97
C VAL A 336 1.05 -21.62 -5.64
N LEU A 337 2.04 -21.75 -4.76
CA LEU A 337 2.11 -21.14 -3.43
C LEU A 337 3.26 -20.12 -3.32
N ASP A 338 3.70 -19.56 -4.45
CA ASP A 338 4.83 -18.64 -4.46
C ASP A 338 4.60 -17.49 -3.46
N ARG A 339 5.60 -17.28 -2.58
CA ARG A 339 5.56 -16.25 -1.54
C ARG A 339 4.40 -16.36 -0.54
N ALA A 340 3.71 -17.50 -0.45
CA ALA A 340 2.70 -17.74 0.56
C ALA A 340 3.32 -17.90 1.96
N GLN A 341 2.55 -17.54 3.00
CA GLN A 341 2.91 -17.73 4.40
C GLN A 341 2.30 -19.04 4.89
N LEU A 342 3.11 -20.03 5.21
CA LEU A 342 2.68 -21.34 5.74
C LEU A 342 3.39 -21.66 7.08
N GLY A 343 3.92 -20.65 7.72
CA GLY A 343 4.68 -20.82 8.97
C GLY A 343 3.80 -20.83 10.21
N SER A 344 4.45 -20.68 11.38
CA SER A 344 3.78 -20.54 12.66
C SER A 344 3.19 -19.14 12.85
N VAL A 345 2.09 -19.04 13.57
CA VAL A 345 1.46 -17.79 13.99
C VAL A 345 1.68 -17.56 15.48
N ALA A 346 1.98 -16.32 15.89
CA ALA A 346 2.11 -15.94 17.29
C ALA A 346 0.71 -15.81 17.92
N LEU A 347 0.48 -16.54 19.01
CA LEU A 347 -0.76 -16.44 19.76
C LEU A 347 -0.77 -15.18 20.63
N ARG A 348 -1.90 -14.48 20.61
CA ARG A 348 -2.15 -13.29 21.44
C ARG A 348 -3.28 -13.57 22.45
N THR A 349 -3.25 -12.86 23.57
CA THR A 349 -4.38 -12.85 24.52
C THR A 349 -5.57 -12.07 23.91
N ALA A 350 -6.75 -12.19 24.50
CA ALA A 350 -7.92 -11.38 24.13
C ALA A 350 -7.66 -9.85 24.21
N GLY A 351 -6.69 -9.42 25.03
CA GLY A 351 -6.23 -8.02 25.10
C GLY A 351 -5.17 -7.64 24.08
N GLY A 352 -4.82 -8.56 23.16
CA GLY A 352 -3.83 -8.30 22.09
C GLY A 352 -2.37 -8.47 22.51
N GLU A 353 -2.06 -8.85 23.75
CA GLU A 353 -0.69 -9.07 24.23
C GLU A 353 -0.09 -10.38 23.70
N ALA A 354 1.18 -10.39 23.38
CA ALA A 354 1.87 -11.60 22.94
C ALA A 354 1.98 -12.61 24.07
N THR A 355 1.50 -13.86 23.85
CA THR A 355 1.59 -14.94 24.85
C THR A 355 2.99 -15.60 24.88
N GLY A 356 3.87 -15.27 23.94
CA GLY A 356 5.13 -15.98 23.70
C GLY A 356 4.96 -17.36 23.05
N ARG A 357 3.71 -17.85 22.89
CA ARG A 357 3.43 -19.13 22.24
C ARG A 357 3.21 -18.93 20.73
N ARG A 358 3.65 -19.91 19.95
CA ARG A 358 3.43 -19.97 18.51
C ARG A 358 2.60 -21.21 18.16
N TRP A 359 1.73 -21.05 17.16
CA TRP A 359 0.93 -22.15 16.63
C TRP A 359 1.45 -22.47 15.23
N PRO A 360 2.07 -23.66 15.03
CA PRO A 360 2.65 -24.03 13.76
C PRO A 360 1.57 -24.37 12.74
N ALA A 361 1.83 -24.09 11.46
CA ALA A 361 1.06 -24.73 10.40
C ALA A 361 1.38 -26.22 10.36
N THR A 362 0.38 -27.04 10.08
CA THR A 362 0.51 -28.48 9.97
C THR A 362 0.39 -28.91 8.52
N LEU A 363 1.46 -29.46 7.95
CA LEU A 363 1.56 -29.94 6.56
C LEU A 363 1.89 -31.43 6.55
N SER A 364 1.59 -32.13 7.66
CA SER A 364 1.94 -33.55 7.80
C SER A 364 1.25 -34.40 6.74
N GLU A 365 2.02 -35.27 6.07
CA GLU A 365 1.56 -36.13 4.97
C GLU A 365 0.93 -35.37 3.78
N ALA A 366 1.10 -34.03 3.69
CA ALA A 366 0.62 -33.28 2.55
C ALA A 366 1.45 -33.54 1.28
N ASP A 367 0.83 -33.50 0.12
CA ASP A 367 1.46 -33.79 -1.18
C ASP A 367 1.66 -32.51 -1.99
N PHE A 368 2.91 -32.02 -2.07
CA PHE A 368 3.35 -30.87 -2.87
C PHE A 368 4.06 -31.31 -4.17
N THR A 369 3.75 -32.49 -4.69
CA THR A 369 4.37 -32.96 -5.92
C THR A 369 4.13 -31.96 -7.07
N GLU A 370 5.22 -31.52 -7.72
CA GLU A 370 5.20 -30.53 -8.81
C GLU A 370 4.66 -29.13 -8.41
N ALA A 371 4.45 -28.86 -7.12
CA ALA A 371 3.99 -27.55 -6.69
C ALA A 371 5.11 -26.50 -6.76
N SER A 372 4.75 -25.22 -6.92
CA SER A 372 5.68 -24.11 -6.76
C SER A 372 5.49 -23.46 -5.39
N LEU A 373 6.56 -23.42 -4.60
CA LEU A 373 6.66 -22.77 -3.30
C LEU A 373 7.77 -21.70 -3.32
N ALA A 374 8.12 -21.18 -4.49
CA ALA A 374 9.24 -20.24 -4.64
C ALA A 374 9.07 -19.01 -3.73
N GLY A 375 10.07 -18.77 -2.86
CA GLY A 375 10.06 -17.67 -1.92
C GLY A 375 8.99 -17.74 -0.83
N SER A 376 8.33 -18.90 -0.63
CA SER A 376 7.33 -19.08 0.43
C SER A 376 7.99 -19.23 1.82
N PHE A 377 7.19 -19.03 2.88
CA PHE A 377 7.66 -19.03 4.26
C PHE A 377 6.99 -20.15 5.04
N LEU A 378 7.76 -21.19 5.38
CA LEU A 378 7.30 -22.38 6.13
C LEU A 378 7.89 -22.44 7.55
N ARG A 379 8.48 -21.36 8.06
CA ARG A 379 9.16 -21.36 9.37
C ARG A 379 8.36 -22.06 10.46
N GLU A 380 9.03 -23.00 11.15
CA GLU A 380 8.46 -23.76 12.27
C GLU A 380 7.22 -24.60 11.90
N ALA A 381 6.95 -24.83 10.62
CA ALA A 381 5.84 -25.69 10.18
C ALA A 381 6.13 -27.16 10.45
N ASN A 382 5.07 -27.93 10.71
CA ASN A 382 5.15 -29.39 10.79
C ASN A 382 4.94 -30.01 9.41
N CYS A 383 6.02 -30.45 8.76
CA CYS A 383 6.05 -31.09 7.45
C CYS A 383 6.34 -32.61 7.54
N ALA A 384 6.07 -33.24 8.68
CA ALA A 384 6.35 -34.67 8.86
C ALA A 384 5.61 -35.53 7.81
N GLY A 385 6.33 -36.36 7.08
CA GLY A 385 5.79 -37.20 6.01
C GLY A 385 5.34 -36.46 4.75
N ALA A 386 5.51 -35.15 4.65
CA ALA A 386 5.14 -34.38 3.48
C ALA A 386 5.97 -34.74 2.24
N ARG A 387 5.41 -34.60 1.04
CA ARG A 387 6.05 -34.96 -0.23
C ARG A 387 6.30 -33.69 -1.06
N PHE A 388 7.58 -33.40 -1.34
CA PHE A 388 8.03 -32.27 -2.17
C PHE A 388 8.72 -32.73 -3.47
N LEU A 389 8.22 -33.82 -4.05
CA LEU A 389 8.79 -34.41 -5.27
C LEU A 389 8.57 -33.46 -6.46
N ARG A 390 9.64 -33.10 -7.16
CA ARG A 390 9.63 -32.13 -8.27
C ARG A 390 9.04 -30.76 -7.91
N ALA A 391 8.98 -30.44 -6.62
CA ALA A 391 8.51 -29.13 -6.18
C ALA A 391 9.59 -28.05 -6.41
N ASN A 392 9.16 -26.85 -6.79
CA ASN A 392 10.04 -25.68 -6.87
C ASN A 392 10.15 -25.04 -5.48
N LEU A 393 11.27 -25.24 -4.80
CA LEU A 393 11.57 -24.71 -3.47
C LEU A 393 12.59 -23.54 -3.51
N ALA A 394 12.78 -22.90 -4.65
CA ALA A 394 13.76 -21.82 -4.79
C ALA A 394 13.45 -20.66 -3.83
N GLY A 395 14.37 -20.37 -2.89
CA GLY A 395 14.21 -19.31 -1.91
C GLY A 395 13.13 -19.56 -0.84
N THR A 396 12.64 -20.78 -0.70
CA THR A 396 11.69 -21.17 0.36
C THR A 396 12.37 -21.14 1.73
N ASP A 397 11.77 -20.46 2.70
CA ASP A 397 12.25 -20.41 4.08
C ASP A 397 11.64 -21.56 4.92
N MET A 398 12.43 -22.59 5.19
CA MET A 398 12.03 -23.77 5.97
C MET A 398 12.75 -23.85 7.34
N VAL A 399 13.23 -22.75 7.87
CA VAL A 399 13.94 -22.71 9.16
C VAL A 399 13.03 -23.22 10.27
N GLY A 400 13.51 -24.21 11.03
CA GLY A 400 12.78 -24.81 12.16
C GLY A 400 11.64 -25.74 11.78
N CYS A 401 11.49 -26.12 10.51
CA CYS A 401 10.49 -27.11 10.10
C CYS A 401 10.79 -28.49 10.65
N GLN A 402 9.74 -29.21 11.07
CA GLN A 402 9.79 -30.64 11.34
C GLN A 402 9.68 -31.42 10.02
N LEU A 403 10.73 -32.15 9.64
CA LEU A 403 10.85 -32.82 8.34
C LEU A 403 10.93 -34.34 8.46
N ASP A 404 10.53 -34.93 9.58
CA ASP A 404 10.61 -36.37 9.84
C ASP A 404 9.82 -37.14 8.77
N GLY A 405 10.51 -38.00 7.99
CA GLY A 405 9.88 -38.75 6.90
C GLY A 405 9.48 -37.95 5.68
N ALA A 406 9.78 -36.64 5.61
CA ALA A 406 9.51 -35.85 4.42
C ALA A 406 10.34 -36.29 3.22
N GLN A 407 9.73 -36.26 2.02
CA GLN A 407 10.31 -36.74 0.77
C GLN A 407 10.67 -35.58 -0.15
N PHE A 408 11.92 -35.55 -0.62
CA PHE A 408 12.46 -34.59 -1.58
C PHE A 408 13.14 -35.33 -2.74
N ASP A 409 13.34 -34.64 -3.86
CA ASP A 409 14.17 -35.17 -4.94
C ASP A 409 15.61 -35.38 -4.46
N GLN A 410 16.28 -36.41 -5.03
CA GLN A 410 17.66 -36.76 -4.60
C GLN A 410 18.66 -35.62 -4.74
N ASN A 411 18.42 -34.60 -5.55
CA ASN A 411 19.28 -33.44 -5.79
C ASN A 411 18.87 -32.19 -5.01
N ALA A 412 17.77 -32.18 -4.25
CA ALA A 412 17.27 -31.02 -3.53
C ALA A 412 17.97 -30.76 -2.17
N ARG A 413 18.97 -31.54 -1.81
CA ARG A 413 19.74 -31.42 -0.55
C ARG A 413 21.03 -30.59 -0.72
N ARG A 414 20.98 -29.47 -1.41
CA ARG A 414 22.13 -28.53 -1.41
C ARG A 414 21.69 -27.11 -1.13
#